data_f7adb8fbe5ed63746b547b9f80fbbaa1
#
_entry.id   f7adb8fbe5ed63746b547b9f80fbbaa1
#
_cell.length_a   1.000
_cell.length_b   1.000
_cell.length_c   1.000
_cell.angle_alpha   90.00
_cell.angle_beta   90.00
_cell.angle_gamma   90.00
#
_symmetry.space_group_name_H-M   'P 1'
#
loop_
_entity.id
_entity.type
_entity.pdbx_description
1 polymer ?
#
loop_
_entity_poly.entity_id
_entity_poly.type
_entity_poly.pdbx_seq_one_letter_code
_entity_poly.pdbx_strand_id
1 'polypeptide(L)'
;MLLLSPVFYYEKIREKFANSYLAEDTTQTIVGIDCEYISSEQTDFAGLKSYFKAQKSGAPFAGLFGVLGYGGIKYFEKIPEFNASQYDFPDFFYANARAYLHFDKNSKIYSFYGDSERYYDFLVKFSADDEAKAAQDRAKRQSKYKILTDLDGEKAHFLSIAERAKEYLKSGDVFQVVLSEQLKLASDMDSLDFYRALSEANPSPYMFHFPTPYGDVAGSSPELVCEIKEGKIYVAPIAGTRGRGKDAIEDAALERELLSDEKELAEHKMLIALARNDIGRVSKPKSVAVKNAMRIVRYESVMHIVSDVYGAKADDLDAFDAVGSIFPAGTLSGTPKIRAMEIIAELESYRRNAYGGGIGFFHFNGDAQMAILIRSAIFARKFDAKFDAGRHNPHLDGANESNLKSRERGENFAEIFVQAGAGIVIDSVPEYEYKEICKKRASVLNVFAKNAREI
;
A
#
# COMPACT_ATOMS: atom_id res chain seq x y z
N MET A 1 15.33 25.00 16.32
CA MET A 1 15.63 23.59 15.90
C MET A 1 14.38 22.78 16.20
N LEU A 2 13.90 21.94 15.25
CA LEU A 2 12.76 21.06 15.49
C LEU A 2 13.22 19.87 16.35
N LEU A 3 12.45 19.51 17.38
CA LEU A 3 12.83 18.49 18.38
C LEU A 3 11.70 17.49 18.66
N LEU A 4 10.49 17.76 18.16
CA LEU A 4 9.32 16.91 18.40
C LEU A 4 9.21 15.80 17.34
N SER A 5 8.27 14.86 17.52
CA SER A 5 8.13 13.73 16.58
C SER A 5 7.70 14.21 15.18
N PRO A 6 8.16 13.54 14.11
CA PRO A 6 7.73 13.88 12.74
C PRO A 6 6.22 13.83 12.56
N VAL A 7 5.55 12.87 13.22
CA VAL A 7 4.10 12.69 13.13
C VAL A 7 3.35 13.84 13.83
N PHE A 8 3.91 14.42 14.90
CA PHE A 8 3.34 15.60 15.53
C PHE A 8 3.44 16.82 14.59
N TYR A 9 4.62 17.06 14.00
CA TYR A 9 4.76 18.16 13.03
C TYR A 9 3.84 17.94 11.81
N TYR A 10 3.71 16.72 11.33
CA TYR A 10 2.77 16.40 10.26
C TYR A 10 1.32 16.72 10.65
N GLU A 11 0.90 16.37 11.87
CA GLU A 11 -0.43 16.75 12.38
C GLU A 11 -0.65 18.27 12.29
N LYS A 12 0.32 19.08 12.76
CA LYS A 12 0.25 20.55 12.72
C LYS A 12 0.30 21.11 11.30
N ILE A 13 1.03 20.47 10.41
CA ILE A 13 1.05 20.79 8.98
C ILE A 13 -0.32 20.50 8.36
N ARG A 14 -0.90 19.32 8.63
CA ARG A 14 -2.21 18.89 8.09
C ARG A 14 -3.35 19.79 8.56
N GLU A 15 -3.32 20.27 9.81
CA GLU A 15 -4.29 21.23 10.33
C GLU A 15 -4.32 22.53 9.50
N LYS A 16 -3.19 22.95 8.95
CA LYS A 16 -3.05 24.18 8.15
C LYS A 16 -3.11 23.92 6.63
N PHE A 17 -2.57 22.80 6.19
CA PHE A 17 -2.45 22.38 4.79
C PHE A 17 -2.97 20.94 4.67
N ALA A 18 -4.28 20.79 4.50
CA ALA A 18 -4.96 19.48 4.52
C ALA A 18 -4.49 18.51 3.42
N ASN A 19 -3.96 19.05 2.31
CA ASN A 19 -3.40 18.32 1.17
C ASN A 19 -1.92 17.96 1.35
N SER A 20 -1.52 17.58 2.55
CA SER A 20 -0.16 17.16 2.89
C SER A 20 -0.13 15.66 3.20
N TYR A 21 1.02 15.01 2.98
CA TYR A 21 1.19 13.58 3.23
C TYR A 21 2.38 13.30 4.14
N LEU A 22 2.37 12.11 4.73
CA LEU A 22 3.47 11.52 5.50
C LEU A 22 3.89 10.21 4.83
N ALA A 23 5.17 10.06 4.53
CA ALA A 23 5.79 8.84 4.05
C ALA A 23 7.02 8.51 4.88
N GLU A 24 7.14 7.26 5.30
CA GLU A 24 8.26 6.81 6.12
C GLU A 24 8.88 5.53 5.55
N ASP A 25 10.19 5.46 5.60
CA ASP A 25 10.92 4.21 5.46
C ASP A 25 11.80 3.93 6.70
N THR A 26 12.66 2.93 6.62
CA THR A 26 13.54 2.55 7.74
C THR A 26 14.57 3.61 8.11
N THR A 27 14.84 4.56 7.20
CA THR A 27 15.92 5.55 7.31
C THR A 27 15.43 6.97 7.48
N GLN A 28 14.24 7.27 7.01
CA GLN A 28 13.74 8.65 6.93
C GLN A 28 12.23 8.75 7.09
N THR A 29 11.79 9.97 7.41
CA THR A 29 10.40 10.41 7.31
C THR A 29 10.34 11.63 6.39
N ILE A 30 9.46 11.62 5.41
CA ILE A 30 9.20 12.72 4.49
C ILE A 30 7.77 13.19 4.67
N VAL A 31 7.61 14.48 4.98
CA VAL A 31 6.31 15.17 4.96
C VAL A 31 6.28 16.05 3.73
N GLY A 32 5.39 15.75 2.78
CA GLY A 32 5.09 16.64 1.66
C GLY A 32 3.98 17.61 2.04
N ILE A 33 4.21 18.90 1.80
CA ILE A 33 3.38 20.00 2.32
C ILE A 33 2.69 20.73 1.17
N ASP A 34 1.38 21.03 1.34
CA ASP A 34 0.58 21.86 0.42
C ASP A 34 0.68 21.35 -1.02
N CYS A 35 0.25 20.10 -1.24
CA CYS A 35 0.44 19.40 -2.50
C CYS A 35 -0.55 19.83 -3.58
N GLU A 36 -0.06 19.85 -4.81
CA GLU A 36 -0.86 19.81 -6.01
C GLU A 36 -1.10 18.35 -6.43
N TYR A 37 -2.31 18.03 -6.86
CA TYR A 37 -2.69 16.66 -7.21
C TYR A 37 -2.79 16.46 -8.71
N ILE A 38 -2.38 15.26 -9.16
CA ILE A 38 -2.59 14.77 -10.53
C ILE A 38 -3.14 13.34 -10.48
N SER A 39 -4.19 13.08 -11.27
CA SER A 39 -4.88 11.79 -11.27
C SER A 39 -5.27 11.32 -12.67
N SER A 40 -5.66 10.06 -12.76
CA SER A 40 -6.18 9.47 -14.01
C SER A 40 -7.51 10.04 -14.49
N GLU A 41 -8.20 10.81 -13.65
CA GLU A 41 -9.41 11.55 -14.07
C GLU A 41 -9.06 12.86 -14.78
N GLN A 42 -7.87 13.41 -14.55
CA GLN A 42 -7.41 14.67 -15.12
C GLN A 42 -6.59 14.47 -16.39
N THR A 43 -5.85 13.35 -16.46
CA THR A 43 -4.95 13.06 -17.58
C THR A 43 -4.71 11.56 -17.73
N ASP A 44 -4.24 11.14 -18.89
CA ASP A 44 -3.75 9.79 -19.10
C ASP A 44 -2.31 9.61 -18.56
N PHE A 45 -1.78 8.39 -18.68
CA PHE A 45 -0.44 8.07 -18.18
C PHE A 45 0.68 8.81 -18.95
N ALA A 46 0.48 9.14 -20.22
CA ALA A 46 1.43 9.94 -21.00
C ALA A 46 1.47 11.39 -20.51
N GLY A 47 0.31 11.95 -20.16
CA GLY A 47 0.20 13.26 -19.54
C GLY A 47 0.84 13.30 -18.14
N LEU A 48 0.71 12.24 -17.32
CA LEU A 48 1.43 12.11 -16.06
C LEU A 48 2.95 12.14 -16.26
N LYS A 49 3.48 11.38 -17.24
CA LYS A 49 4.91 11.40 -17.58
C LYS A 49 5.37 12.78 -18.06
N SER A 50 4.55 13.47 -18.84
CA SER A 50 4.82 14.83 -19.31
C SER A 50 4.83 15.84 -18.18
N TYR A 51 3.86 15.77 -17.27
CA TYR A 51 3.81 16.58 -16.06
C TYR A 51 5.07 16.36 -15.21
N PHE A 52 5.44 15.10 -14.95
CA PHE A 52 6.64 14.75 -14.18
C PHE A 52 7.91 15.34 -14.77
N LYS A 53 8.11 15.23 -16.08
CA LYS A 53 9.31 15.76 -16.77
C LYS A 53 9.45 17.28 -16.70
N ALA A 54 8.33 18.00 -16.53
CA ALA A 54 8.31 19.46 -16.39
C ALA A 54 8.69 19.93 -14.97
N GLN A 55 8.68 19.02 -13.98
CA GLN A 55 8.94 19.38 -12.59
C GLN A 55 10.42 19.47 -12.26
N LYS A 56 10.75 20.39 -11.34
CA LYS A 56 12.10 20.55 -10.77
C LYS A 56 11.97 20.87 -9.29
N SER A 57 12.88 20.39 -8.47
CA SER A 57 12.95 20.73 -7.06
C SER A 57 14.39 20.74 -6.58
N GLY A 58 14.68 21.58 -5.56
CA GLY A 58 15.97 21.58 -4.89
C GLY A 58 16.11 20.51 -3.81
N ALA A 59 15.03 19.83 -3.43
CA ALA A 59 15.11 18.73 -2.47
C ALA A 59 15.57 17.43 -3.17
N PRO A 60 16.59 16.73 -2.65
CA PRO A 60 17.17 15.57 -3.34
C PRO A 60 16.23 14.38 -3.48
N PHE A 61 15.21 14.31 -2.62
CA PHE A 61 14.17 13.26 -2.60
C PHE A 61 12.82 13.74 -3.15
N ALA A 62 12.75 14.96 -3.69
CA ALA A 62 11.51 15.49 -4.24
C ALA A 62 11.01 14.64 -5.40
N GLY A 63 9.69 14.51 -5.50
CA GLY A 63 9.05 13.69 -6.51
C GLY A 63 7.53 13.70 -6.40
N LEU A 64 6.90 12.93 -7.24
CA LEU A 64 5.49 12.61 -7.13
C LEU A 64 5.33 11.46 -6.13
N PHE A 65 4.67 11.73 -5.00
CA PHE A 65 4.26 10.69 -4.05
C PHE A 65 2.81 10.32 -4.28
N GLY A 66 2.49 9.04 -4.32
CA GLY A 66 1.09 8.65 -4.48
C GLY A 66 0.88 7.17 -4.76
N VAL A 67 -0.28 6.89 -5.32
CA VAL A 67 -0.79 5.54 -5.55
C VAL A 67 -0.90 5.28 -7.06
N LEU A 68 -0.35 4.15 -7.49
CA LEU A 68 -0.72 3.46 -8.71
C LEU A 68 -1.68 2.33 -8.31
N GLY A 69 -2.97 2.48 -8.55
CA GLY A 69 -3.98 1.48 -8.22
C GLY A 69 -3.79 0.19 -9.02
N TYR A 70 -4.31 -0.94 -8.52
CA TYR A 70 -4.19 -2.24 -9.19
C TYR A 70 -4.68 -2.20 -10.64
N GLY A 71 -5.78 -1.48 -10.91
CA GLY A 71 -6.31 -1.27 -12.27
C GLY A 71 -5.40 -0.44 -13.20
N GLY A 72 -4.37 0.23 -12.66
CA GLY A 72 -3.37 0.96 -13.43
C GLY A 72 -2.53 0.09 -14.36
N ILE A 73 -2.56 -1.24 -14.18
CA ILE A 73 -1.93 -2.18 -15.13
C ILE A 73 -2.43 -2.01 -16.57
N LYS A 74 -3.63 -1.51 -16.78
CA LYS A 74 -4.19 -1.26 -18.12
C LYS A 74 -3.36 -0.29 -18.97
N TYR A 75 -2.49 0.53 -18.35
CA TYR A 75 -1.57 1.41 -19.08
C TYR A 75 -0.35 0.67 -19.64
N PHE A 76 -0.11 -0.56 -19.20
CA PHE A 76 1.07 -1.35 -19.55
C PHE A 76 0.73 -2.65 -20.27
N GLU A 77 -0.42 -3.26 -19.94
CA GLU A 77 -0.84 -4.57 -20.45
C GLU A 77 -2.33 -4.56 -20.82
N LYS A 78 -2.72 -5.42 -21.77
CA LYS A 78 -4.12 -5.64 -22.10
C LYS A 78 -4.70 -6.67 -21.15
N ILE A 79 -5.60 -6.22 -20.29
CA ILE A 79 -6.31 -7.08 -19.33
C ILE A 79 -7.82 -6.80 -19.43
N PRO A 80 -8.69 -7.78 -19.04
CA PRO A 80 -10.12 -7.58 -18.96
C PRO A 80 -10.48 -6.43 -18.01
N GLU A 81 -11.68 -5.86 -18.22
CA GLU A 81 -12.24 -4.93 -17.24
C GLU A 81 -12.51 -5.65 -15.92
N PHE A 82 -12.22 -4.95 -14.83
CA PHE A 82 -12.50 -5.45 -13.50
C PHE A 82 -13.97 -5.22 -13.12
N ASN A 83 -14.45 -5.99 -12.16
CA ASN A 83 -15.79 -5.91 -11.60
C ASN A 83 -16.11 -4.53 -10.98
N ALA A 84 -17.35 -4.38 -10.50
CA ALA A 84 -17.81 -3.17 -9.81
C ALA A 84 -16.94 -2.82 -8.59
N SER A 85 -16.90 -1.53 -8.26
CA SER A 85 -16.15 -1.03 -7.11
C SER A 85 -17.06 -0.79 -5.91
N GLN A 86 -16.55 -1.01 -4.69
CA GLN A 86 -17.24 -0.64 -3.44
C GLN A 86 -16.87 0.77 -2.97
N TYR A 87 -15.79 1.36 -3.48
CA TYR A 87 -15.38 2.74 -3.23
C TYR A 87 -14.67 3.32 -4.45
N ASP A 88 -14.74 4.62 -4.62
CA ASP A 88 -14.08 5.27 -5.74
C ASP A 88 -12.61 5.53 -5.43
N PHE A 89 -11.74 5.10 -6.36
CA PHE A 89 -10.33 5.43 -6.35
C PHE A 89 -9.80 5.42 -7.80
N PRO A 90 -9.06 6.46 -8.23
CA PRO A 90 -8.54 6.53 -9.60
C PRO A 90 -7.44 5.51 -9.84
N ASP A 91 -7.18 5.16 -11.11
CA ASP A 91 -6.13 4.20 -11.47
C ASP A 91 -4.73 4.69 -11.09
N PHE A 92 -4.52 5.99 -11.05
CA PHE A 92 -3.38 6.61 -10.39
C PHE A 92 -3.79 7.94 -9.73
N PHE A 93 -3.12 8.24 -8.62
CA PHE A 93 -3.29 9.49 -7.89
C PHE A 93 -1.95 9.88 -7.25
N TYR A 94 -1.38 11.01 -7.66
CA TYR A 94 -0.09 11.50 -7.18
C TYR A 94 -0.19 12.93 -6.66
N ALA A 95 0.65 13.23 -5.65
CA ALA A 95 0.83 14.53 -5.04
C ALA A 95 2.23 15.08 -5.37
N ASN A 96 2.29 16.32 -5.81
CA ASN A 96 3.51 17.11 -5.97
C ASN A 96 3.55 18.15 -4.84
N ALA A 97 4.46 18.01 -3.89
CA ALA A 97 4.54 18.88 -2.73
C ALA A 97 5.25 20.21 -3.05
N ARG A 98 4.73 21.30 -2.53
CA ARG A 98 5.33 22.64 -2.66
C ARG A 98 6.46 22.89 -1.68
N ALA A 99 6.48 22.13 -0.57
CA ALA A 99 7.55 22.13 0.42
C ALA A 99 7.69 20.76 1.06
N TYR A 100 8.85 20.50 1.67
CA TYR A 100 9.14 19.23 2.33
C TYR A 100 9.76 19.46 3.70
N LEU A 101 9.27 18.72 4.70
CA LEU A 101 9.97 18.49 5.96
C LEU A 101 10.51 17.06 5.95
N HIS A 102 11.83 16.93 6.04
CA HIS A 102 12.54 15.67 6.04
C HIS A 102 13.16 15.42 7.42
N PHE A 103 13.02 14.21 7.92
CA PHE A 103 13.65 13.75 9.14
C PHE A 103 14.50 12.52 8.85
N ASP A 104 15.81 12.63 9.06
CA ASP A 104 16.74 11.51 8.99
C ASP A 104 16.71 10.73 10.32
N LYS A 105 16.30 9.47 10.27
CA LYS A 105 16.11 8.62 11.46
C LYS A 105 17.44 8.22 12.11
N ASN A 106 18.53 8.21 11.35
CA ASN A 106 19.86 7.82 11.85
C ASN A 106 20.53 9.00 12.59
N SER A 107 20.59 10.15 11.94
CA SER A 107 21.21 11.37 12.52
C SER A 107 20.28 12.14 13.45
N LYS A 108 18.96 11.86 13.42
CA LYS A 108 17.91 12.62 14.14
C LYS A 108 17.84 14.09 13.75
N ILE A 109 18.18 14.41 12.49
CA ILE A 109 18.23 15.78 11.99
C ILE A 109 17.01 16.04 11.09
N TYR A 110 16.40 17.21 11.30
CA TYR A 110 15.40 17.76 10.40
C TYR A 110 16.04 18.63 9.33
N SER A 111 15.58 18.49 8.10
CA SER A 111 15.88 19.38 6.98
C SER A 111 14.56 19.87 6.37
N PHE A 112 14.52 21.15 6.03
CA PHE A 112 13.37 21.77 5.39
C PHE A 112 13.74 22.29 4.00
N TYR A 113 12.82 22.12 3.05
CA TYR A 113 12.96 22.58 1.66
C TYR A 113 11.67 23.26 1.23
N GLY A 114 11.76 24.54 0.85
CA GLY A 114 10.63 25.35 0.43
C GLY A 114 10.65 26.77 1.02
N ASP A 115 9.53 27.46 0.92
CA ASP A 115 9.35 28.77 1.52
C ASP A 115 9.18 28.64 3.05
N SER A 116 10.21 29.05 3.81
CA SER A 116 10.22 28.87 5.26
C SER A 116 9.21 29.76 5.98
N GLU A 117 8.98 30.97 5.53
CA GLU A 117 8.00 31.89 6.14
C GLU A 117 6.59 31.28 6.07
N ARG A 118 6.24 30.68 4.94
CA ARG A 118 4.93 30.08 4.71
C ARG A 118 4.75 28.75 5.42
N TYR A 119 5.74 27.85 5.33
CA TYR A 119 5.56 26.42 5.65
C TYR A 119 6.34 25.93 6.86
N TYR A 120 7.34 26.67 7.36
CA TYR A 120 8.23 26.21 8.42
C TYR A 120 8.16 27.04 9.71
N ASP A 121 8.11 28.37 9.63
CA ASP A 121 8.28 29.26 10.79
C ASP A 121 7.21 29.08 11.86
N PHE A 122 6.02 28.55 11.51
CA PHE A 122 5.00 28.22 12.50
C PHE A 122 5.33 26.94 13.28
N LEU A 123 6.14 26.02 12.74
CA LEU A 123 6.48 24.74 13.38
C LEU A 123 7.44 24.95 14.56
N VAL A 124 8.33 25.96 14.49
CA VAL A 124 9.30 26.24 15.56
C VAL A 124 8.67 26.78 16.84
N LYS A 125 7.38 27.13 16.80
CA LYS A 125 6.62 27.64 17.95
C LYS A 125 6.13 26.55 18.88
N PHE A 126 6.08 25.28 18.41
CA PHE A 126 5.59 24.17 19.21
C PHE A 126 6.66 23.66 20.16
N SER A 127 6.22 23.27 21.37
CA SER A 127 7.01 22.77 22.47
C SER A 127 6.68 21.29 22.78
N ALA A 128 7.49 20.67 23.63
CA ALA A 128 7.20 19.32 24.14
C ALA A 128 5.87 19.24 24.93
N ASP A 129 5.48 20.34 25.58
CA ASP A 129 4.21 20.42 26.29
C ASP A 129 3.01 20.39 25.32
N ASP A 130 3.15 21.01 24.14
CA ASP A 130 2.11 20.97 23.11
C ASP A 130 1.94 19.54 22.55
N GLU A 131 3.04 18.82 22.31
CA GLU A 131 3.01 17.43 21.88
C GLU A 131 2.40 16.52 22.95
N ALA A 132 2.81 16.69 24.23
CA ALA A 132 2.27 15.94 25.36
C ALA A 132 0.78 16.20 25.55
N LYS A 133 0.33 17.45 25.44
CA LYS A 133 -1.10 17.82 25.50
C LYS A 133 -1.89 17.20 24.38
N ALA A 134 -1.39 17.25 23.14
CA ALA A 134 -2.05 16.60 21.99
C ALA A 134 -2.18 15.08 22.20
N ALA A 135 -1.15 14.43 22.77
CA ALA A 135 -1.20 13.01 23.10
C ALA A 135 -2.25 12.71 24.18
N GLN A 136 -2.35 13.53 25.23
CA GLN A 136 -3.36 13.39 26.29
C GLN A 136 -4.78 13.58 25.74
N ASP A 137 -4.98 14.55 24.85
CA ASP A 137 -6.30 14.82 24.27
C ASP A 137 -6.73 13.69 23.32
N ARG A 138 -5.80 13.08 22.59
CA ARG A 138 -6.07 11.85 21.81
C ARG A 138 -6.45 10.67 22.69
N ALA A 139 -5.72 10.45 23.78
CA ALA A 139 -5.98 9.34 24.71
C ALA A 139 -7.39 9.41 25.36
N LYS A 140 -8.03 10.59 25.40
CA LYS A 140 -9.41 10.78 25.89
C LYS A 140 -10.48 10.44 24.86
N ARG A 141 -10.11 10.36 23.56
CA ARG A 141 -11.06 10.04 22.49
C ARG A 141 -11.41 8.55 22.56
N GLN A 142 -12.68 8.25 22.57
CA GLN A 142 -13.20 6.89 22.48
C GLN A 142 -13.87 6.73 21.11
N SER A 143 -13.11 6.22 20.18
CA SER A 143 -13.67 5.90 18.87
C SER A 143 -14.58 4.67 18.93
N LYS A 144 -15.43 4.53 17.92
CA LYS A 144 -16.34 3.39 17.75
C LYS A 144 -16.11 2.76 16.40
N TYR A 145 -16.36 1.47 16.28
CA TYR A 145 -16.31 0.78 14.99
C TYR A 145 -17.37 -0.32 14.90
N LYS A 146 -17.70 -0.71 13.68
CA LYS A 146 -18.59 -1.83 13.38
C LYS A 146 -18.17 -2.46 12.06
N ILE A 147 -18.03 -3.79 12.04
CA ILE A 147 -17.84 -4.56 10.81
C ILE A 147 -19.19 -4.60 10.07
N LEU A 148 -19.17 -4.23 8.78
CA LEU A 148 -20.35 -4.19 7.92
C LEU A 148 -20.40 -5.38 6.96
N THR A 149 -19.27 -6.05 6.72
CA THR A 149 -19.20 -7.25 5.88
C THR A 149 -19.85 -8.43 6.60
N ASP A 150 -20.68 -9.18 5.87
CA ASP A 150 -21.14 -10.52 6.29
C ASP A 150 -19.95 -11.48 6.19
N LEU A 151 -19.33 -11.81 7.33
CA LEU A 151 -18.12 -12.65 7.38
C LEU A 151 -18.38 -14.11 6.98
N ASP A 152 -19.57 -14.63 7.23
CA ASP A 152 -19.94 -15.99 6.84
C ASP A 152 -20.17 -16.07 5.32
N GLY A 153 -20.84 -15.09 4.74
CA GLY A 153 -21.02 -14.95 3.30
C GLY A 153 -19.68 -14.73 2.58
N GLU A 154 -18.79 -13.89 3.11
CA GLU A 154 -17.44 -13.68 2.58
C GLU A 154 -16.63 -14.98 2.57
N LYS A 155 -16.66 -15.74 3.68
CA LYS A 155 -15.97 -17.03 3.77
C LYS A 155 -16.49 -18.01 2.73
N ALA A 156 -17.81 -18.16 2.63
CA ALA A 156 -18.42 -19.05 1.66
C ALA A 156 -18.04 -18.67 0.22
N HIS A 157 -18.03 -17.36 -0.11
CA HIS A 157 -17.58 -16.85 -1.38
C HIS A 157 -16.11 -17.20 -1.65
N PHE A 158 -15.20 -16.88 -0.70
CA PHE A 158 -13.79 -17.19 -0.87
C PHE A 158 -13.51 -18.67 -1.11
N LEU A 159 -14.14 -19.57 -0.33
CA LEU A 159 -13.99 -21.00 -0.53
C LEU A 159 -14.43 -21.44 -1.94
N SER A 160 -15.53 -20.88 -2.44
CA SER A 160 -16.04 -21.15 -3.79
C SER A 160 -15.07 -20.68 -4.87
N ILE A 161 -14.55 -19.45 -4.79
CA ILE A 161 -13.61 -18.95 -5.81
C ILE A 161 -12.24 -19.62 -5.73
N ALA A 162 -11.81 -20.05 -4.55
CA ALA A 162 -10.57 -20.80 -4.37
C ALA A 162 -10.66 -22.19 -5.04
N GLU A 163 -11.78 -22.89 -4.93
CA GLU A 163 -11.98 -24.18 -5.65
C GLU A 163 -12.00 -23.95 -7.18
N ARG A 164 -12.68 -22.91 -7.67
CA ARG A 164 -12.63 -22.56 -9.11
C ARG A 164 -11.21 -22.22 -9.57
N ALA A 165 -10.43 -21.50 -8.76
CA ALA A 165 -9.03 -21.23 -9.07
C ALA A 165 -8.19 -22.50 -9.20
N LYS A 166 -8.48 -23.53 -8.38
CA LYS A 166 -7.82 -24.85 -8.48
C LYS A 166 -8.14 -25.58 -9.79
N GLU A 167 -9.27 -25.30 -10.42
CA GLU A 167 -9.56 -25.83 -11.76
C GLU A 167 -8.62 -25.25 -12.82
N TYR A 168 -8.33 -23.92 -12.75
CA TYR A 168 -7.34 -23.26 -13.62
C TYR A 168 -5.90 -23.77 -13.37
N LEU A 169 -5.56 -24.07 -12.12
CA LEU A 169 -4.27 -24.68 -11.77
C LEU A 169 -4.14 -26.11 -12.34
N LYS A 170 -5.21 -26.90 -12.26
CA LYS A 170 -5.25 -28.29 -12.81
C LYS A 170 -5.18 -28.28 -14.33
N SER A 171 -5.80 -27.30 -15.01
CA SER A 171 -5.72 -27.16 -16.46
C SER A 171 -4.38 -26.67 -16.97
N GLY A 172 -3.52 -26.16 -16.06
CA GLY A 172 -2.20 -25.62 -16.40
C GLY A 172 -2.23 -24.17 -16.89
N ASP A 173 -3.33 -23.43 -16.67
CA ASP A 173 -3.43 -22.02 -17.00
C ASP A 173 -2.46 -21.16 -16.19
N VAL A 174 -2.32 -21.47 -14.89
CA VAL A 174 -1.44 -20.76 -13.94
C VAL A 174 -0.76 -21.75 -13.00
N PHE A 175 0.36 -21.34 -12.42
CA PHE A 175 1.04 -22.07 -11.33
C PHE A 175 0.57 -21.58 -9.96
N GLN A 176 0.20 -20.30 -9.88
CA GLN A 176 -0.31 -19.63 -8.69
C GLN A 176 -1.24 -18.49 -9.10
N VAL A 177 -2.30 -18.30 -8.34
CA VAL A 177 -3.15 -17.10 -8.42
C VAL A 177 -3.44 -16.59 -7.02
N VAL A 178 -3.34 -15.26 -6.81
CA VAL A 178 -3.62 -14.64 -5.51
C VAL A 178 -5.05 -14.12 -5.50
N LEU A 179 -5.91 -14.75 -4.70
CA LEU A 179 -7.29 -14.31 -4.50
C LEU A 179 -7.41 -13.49 -3.21
N SER A 180 -8.30 -12.51 -3.21
CA SER A 180 -8.46 -11.60 -2.08
C SER A 180 -9.92 -11.32 -1.75
N GLU A 181 -10.16 -10.94 -0.48
CA GLU A 181 -11.46 -10.49 0.01
C GLU A 181 -11.35 -9.10 0.62
N GLN A 182 -12.35 -8.27 0.36
CA GLN A 182 -12.45 -6.91 0.83
C GLN A 182 -13.44 -6.81 1.98
N LEU A 183 -12.93 -6.48 3.17
CA LEU A 183 -13.73 -6.24 4.36
C LEU A 183 -14.07 -4.76 4.45
N LYS A 184 -15.34 -4.46 4.71
CA LYS A 184 -15.88 -3.14 4.96
C LYS A 184 -16.25 -3.00 6.44
N LEU A 185 -15.85 -1.90 7.04
CA LEU A 185 -16.25 -1.50 8.39
C LEU A 185 -16.61 -0.01 8.42
N ALA A 186 -17.35 0.41 9.44
CA ALA A 186 -17.61 1.81 9.76
C ALA A 186 -16.85 2.20 11.03
N SER A 187 -16.24 3.38 11.08
CA SER A 187 -15.62 3.94 12.29
C SER A 187 -15.61 5.47 12.26
N ASP A 188 -15.65 6.07 13.45
CA ASP A 188 -15.42 7.51 13.66
C ASP A 188 -13.95 7.83 14.02
N MET A 189 -13.05 6.84 13.98
CA MET A 189 -11.62 7.02 14.20
C MET A 189 -11.00 7.89 13.11
N ASP A 190 -10.22 8.91 13.49
CA ASP A 190 -9.43 9.71 12.54
C ASP A 190 -8.34 8.84 11.89
N SER A 191 -8.12 9.02 10.59
CA SER A 191 -7.16 8.25 9.81
C SER A 191 -5.71 8.42 10.28
N LEU A 192 -5.34 9.57 10.84
CA LEU A 192 -4.02 9.80 11.41
C LEU A 192 -3.88 9.14 12.79
N ASP A 193 -4.95 9.12 13.61
CA ASP A 193 -4.95 8.38 14.88
C ASP A 193 -4.83 6.87 14.61
N PHE A 194 -5.51 6.37 13.57
CA PHE A 194 -5.32 5.00 13.07
C PHE A 194 -3.88 4.75 12.62
N TYR A 195 -3.29 5.65 11.82
CA TYR A 195 -1.91 5.53 11.37
C TYR A 195 -0.93 5.43 12.55
N ARG A 196 -1.07 6.28 13.57
CA ARG A 196 -0.24 6.26 14.79
C ARG A 196 -0.32 4.90 15.47
N ALA A 197 -1.53 4.42 15.73
CA ALA A 197 -1.73 3.13 16.39
C ALA A 197 -1.23 1.95 15.53
N LEU A 198 -1.37 2.03 14.21
CA LEU A 198 -0.82 1.02 13.29
C LEU A 198 0.70 1.02 13.29
N SER A 199 1.33 2.19 13.28
CA SER A 199 2.80 2.34 13.27
C SER A 199 3.44 1.83 14.56
N GLU A 200 2.74 1.91 15.68
CA GLU A 200 3.17 1.35 16.96
C GLU A 200 2.96 -0.16 17.05
N ALA A 201 1.80 -0.64 16.54
CA ALA A 201 1.44 -2.06 16.65
C ALA A 201 2.10 -2.95 15.61
N ASN A 202 2.35 -2.43 14.41
CA ASN A 202 2.87 -3.18 13.27
C ASN A 202 3.83 -2.31 12.44
N PRO A 203 5.00 -1.93 12.98
CA PRO A 203 5.98 -1.18 12.22
C PRO A 203 6.48 -1.99 11.01
N SER A 204 6.57 -1.35 9.85
CA SER A 204 7.04 -1.97 8.61
C SER A 204 7.98 -1.01 7.86
N PRO A 205 8.76 -1.52 6.89
CA PRO A 205 9.70 -0.70 6.15
C PRO A 205 9.10 0.49 5.40
N TYR A 206 7.81 0.40 5.00
CA TYR A 206 7.15 1.45 4.23
C TYR A 206 5.82 1.82 4.90
N MET A 207 5.79 2.98 5.54
CA MET A 207 4.63 3.44 6.26
C MET A 207 4.16 4.78 5.69
N PHE A 208 2.86 4.99 5.65
CA PHE A 208 2.28 6.16 4.99
C PHE A 208 0.93 6.56 5.55
N HIS A 209 0.71 7.88 5.53
CA HIS A 209 -0.60 8.50 5.67
C HIS A 209 -0.77 9.50 4.53
N PHE A 210 -1.73 9.24 3.66
CA PHE A 210 -1.94 10.00 2.44
C PHE A 210 -3.41 10.39 2.28
N PRO A 211 -3.78 11.60 2.72
CA PRO A 211 -5.10 12.17 2.45
C PRO A 211 -5.29 12.46 0.96
N THR A 212 -6.43 12.04 0.43
CA THR A 212 -6.82 12.28 -0.96
C THR A 212 -8.27 12.76 -1.04
N PRO A 213 -8.72 13.35 -2.17
CA PRO A 213 -10.14 13.66 -2.40
C PRO A 213 -11.06 12.44 -2.35
N TYR A 214 -10.53 11.24 -2.62
CA TYR A 214 -11.26 9.96 -2.65
C TYR A 214 -11.29 9.26 -1.29
N GLY A 215 -10.53 9.76 -0.33
CA GLY A 215 -10.39 9.18 1.00
C GLY A 215 -8.94 9.15 1.44
N ASP A 216 -8.72 8.85 2.72
CA ASP A 216 -7.38 8.79 3.26
C ASP A 216 -6.83 7.36 3.15
N VAL A 217 -5.60 7.23 2.68
CA VAL A 217 -4.87 5.96 2.59
C VAL A 217 -3.86 5.90 3.72
N ALA A 218 -4.03 4.96 4.65
CA ALA A 218 -3.11 4.77 5.76
C ALA A 218 -2.65 3.32 5.85
N GLY A 219 -1.34 3.09 5.98
CA GLY A 219 -0.82 1.74 5.95
C GLY A 219 0.62 1.57 6.42
N SER A 220 0.98 0.30 6.58
CA SER A 220 2.30 -0.18 7.03
C SER A 220 2.69 -1.39 6.18
N SER A 221 3.27 -1.13 5.00
CA SER A 221 3.61 -2.16 4.03
C SER A 221 4.99 -2.77 4.29
N PRO A 222 5.09 -4.11 4.31
CA PRO A 222 6.38 -4.78 4.50
C PRO A 222 7.14 -5.03 3.19
N GLU A 223 6.54 -4.77 2.02
CA GLU A 223 7.03 -5.30 0.74
C GLU A 223 7.10 -4.24 -0.34
N LEU A 224 8.16 -4.30 -1.16
CA LEU A 224 8.34 -3.46 -2.35
C LEU A 224 7.70 -4.08 -3.60
N VAL A 225 7.11 -3.23 -4.45
CA VAL A 225 6.97 -3.54 -5.87
C VAL A 225 8.36 -3.52 -6.50
N CYS A 226 9.05 -2.38 -6.40
CA CYS A 226 10.44 -2.23 -6.82
C CYS A 226 11.06 -0.94 -6.29
N GLU A 227 12.40 -0.88 -6.34
CA GLU A 227 13.20 0.33 -6.17
C GLU A 227 14.04 0.56 -7.45
N ILE A 228 14.13 1.81 -7.86
CA ILE A 228 15.04 2.25 -8.92
C ILE A 228 15.91 3.34 -8.33
N LYS A 229 17.21 3.10 -8.31
CA LYS A 229 18.18 4.04 -7.76
C LYS A 229 19.40 4.13 -8.68
N GLU A 230 19.68 5.35 -9.15
CA GLU A 230 20.81 5.60 -10.05
C GLU A 230 20.79 4.65 -11.29
N GLY A 231 19.61 4.42 -11.86
CA GLY A 231 19.40 3.52 -12.99
C GLY A 231 19.49 2.03 -12.68
N LYS A 232 19.65 1.63 -11.42
CA LYS A 232 19.63 0.23 -10.99
C LYS A 232 18.24 -0.14 -10.48
N ILE A 233 17.65 -1.15 -11.07
CA ILE A 233 16.36 -1.72 -10.65
C ILE A 233 16.62 -2.80 -9.60
N TYR A 234 15.83 -2.79 -8.55
CA TYR A 234 15.84 -3.77 -7.47
C TYR A 234 14.44 -4.27 -7.16
N VAL A 235 14.32 -5.59 -7.02
CA VAL A 235 13.11 -6.28 -6.51
C VAL A 235 13.56 -7.31 -5.51
N ALA A 236 12.82 -7.44 -4.40
CA ALA A 236 13.07 -8.41 -3.36
C ALA A 236 11.91 -9.41 -3.26
N PRO A 237 11.87 -10.50 -4.06
CA PRO A 237 10.89 -11.55 -3.87
C PRO A 237 10.95 -12.10 -2.44
N ILE A 238 9.79 -12.17 -1.79
CA ILE A 238 9.62 -12.68 -0.43
C ILE A 238 8.64 -13.84 -0.50
N ALA A 239 9.02 -15.01 0.01
CA ALA A 239 8.14 -16.15 0.18
C ALA A 239 8.56 -16.97 1.41
N GLY A 240 7.70 -17.88 1.82
CA GLY A 240 7.95 -18.69 3.00
C GLY A 240 7.89 -17.90 4.29
N THR A 241 7.17 -18.40 5.27
CA THR A 241 7.01 -17.72 6.54
C THR A 241 7.10 -18.72 7.69
N ARG A 242 7.89 -18.39 8.70
CA ARG A 242 7.85 -19.05 10.01
C ARG A 242 7.80 -17.98 11.10
N GLY A 243 7.16 -18.31 12.21
CA GLY A 243 7.21 -17.50 13.41
C GLY A 243 8.63 -17.44 13.98
N ARG A 244 8.89 -16.47 14.85
CA ARG A 244 10.15 -16.40 15.60
C ARG A 244 10.16 -17.45 16.71
N GLY A 245 11.32 -18.03 16.96
CA GLY A 245 11.53 -18.91 18.10
C GLY A 245 11.55 -18.14 19.42
N LYS A 246 11.22 -18.80 20.52
CA LYS A 246 11.28 -18.23 21.88
C LYS A 246 12.71 -17.92 22.33
N ASP A 247 13.70 -18.57 21.72
CA ASP A 247 15.12 -18.38 21.95
C ASP A 247 15.92 -18.61 20.65
N ALA A 248 17.23 -18.36 20.70
CA ALA A 248 18.10 -18.49 19.52
C ALA A 248 18.22 -19.92 18.98
N ILE A 249 18.02 -20.94 19.81
CA ILE A 249 18.09 -22.35 19.42
C ILE A 249 16.84 -22.73 18.61
N GLU A 250 15.66 -22.38 19.12
CA GLU A 250 14.40 -22.60 18.45
C GLU A 250 14.32 -21.78 17.15
N ASP A 251 14.76 -20.51 17.17
CA ASP A 251 14.82 -19.64 16.00
C ASP A 251 15.68 -20.25 14.87
N ALA A 252 16.85 -20.81 15.22
CA ALA A 252 17.70 -21.51 14.28
C ALA A 252 17.12 -22.87 13.79
N ALA A 253 16.28 -23.52 14.60
CA ALA A 253 15.58 -24.72 14.18
C ALA A 253 14.48 -24.40 13.17
N LEU A 254 13.69 -23.38 13.41
CA LEU A 254 12.65 -22.87 12.50
C LEU A 254 13.23 -22.36 11.17
N GLU A 255 14.42 -21.73 11.21
CA GLU A 255 15.14 -21.35 9.99
C GLU A 255 15.53 -22.59 9.15
N ARG A 256 16.10 -23.62 9.79
CA ARG A 256 16.44 -24.86 9.06
C ARG A 256 15.22 -25.56 8.51
N GLU A 257 14.12 -25.60 9.27
CA GLU A 257 12.83 -26.12 8.81
C GLU A 257 12.36 -25.39 7.54
N LEU A 258 12.33 -24.02 7.58
CA LEU A 258 11.92 -23.20 6.47
C LEU A 258 12.81 -23.42 5.23
N LEU A 259 14.12 -23.49 5.40
CA LEU A 259 15.07 -23.71 4.30
C LEU A 259 15.10 -25.18 3.80
N SER A 260 14.44 -26.11 4.47
CA SER A 260 14.26 -27.50 4.03
C SER A 260 12.86 -27.80 3.49
N ASP A 261 11.93 -26.86 3.58
CA ASP A 261 10.58 -27.00 3.06
C ASP A 261 10.56 -26.89 1.54
N GLU A 262 10.41 -28.02 0.84
CA GLU A 262 10.45 -28.10 -0.62
C GLU A 262 9.38 -27.25 -1.29
N LYS A 263 8.18 -27.14 -0.68
CA LYS A 263 7.08 -26.31 -1.20
C LYS A 263 7.43 -24.84 -1.15
N GLU A 264 7.88 -24.34 0.00
CA GLU A 264 8.28 -22.94 0.19
C GLU A 264 9.45 -22.55 -0.73
N LEU A 265 10.43 -23.45 -0.87
CA LEU A 265 11.54 -23.25 -1.80
C LEU A 265 11.12 -23.24 -3.27
N ALA A 266 10.17 -24.10 -3.67
CA ALA A 266 9.64 -24.12 -5.03
C ALA A 266 8.87 -22.83 -5.35
N GLU A 267 8.01 -22.35 -4.43
CA GLU A 267 7.31 -21.09 -4.55
C GLU A 267 8.29 -19.93 -4.66
N HIS A 268 9.31 -19.87 -3.80
CA HIS A 268 10.30 -18.81 -3.84
C HIS A 268 11.11 -18.80 -5.14
N LYS A 269 11.50 -19.97 -5.69
CA LYS A 269 12.15 -20.08 -7.01
C LYS A 269 11.26 -19.54 -8.12
N MET A 270 9.96 -19.82 -8.07
CA MET A 270 8.97 -19.29 -9.02
C MET A 270 8.90 -17.75 -8.96
N LEU A 271 8.87 -17.16 -7.77
CA LEU A 271 8.88 -15.69 -7.60
C LEU A 271 10.19 -15.06 -8.06
N ILE A 272 11.35 -15.70 -7.85
CA ILE A 272 12.64 -15.26 -8.43
C ILE A 272 12.56 -15.28 -9.96
N ALA A 273 12.03 -16.33 -10.56
CA ALA A 273 11.91 -16.45 -12.02
C ALA A 273 11.00 -15.36 -12.58
N LEU A 274 9.86 -15.08 -11.92
CA LEU A 274 8.96 -13.98 -12.27
C LEU A 274 9.66 -12.62 -12.18
N ALA A 275 10.32 -12.31 -11.06
CA ALA A 275 11.05 -11.05 -10.88
C ALA A 275 12.15 -10.86 -11.94
N ARG A 276 12.87 -11.92 -12.29
CA ARG A 276 13.88 -11.88 -13.38
C ARG A 276 13.24 -11.59 -14.74
N ASN A 277 12.09 -12.18 -15.03
CA ASN A 277 11.35 -11.92 -16.27
C ASN A 277 10.89 -10.45 -16.31
N ASP A 278 10.28 -9.96 -15.25
CA ASP A 278 9.72 -8.60 -15.16
C ASP A 278 10.83 -7.53 -15.29
N ILE A 279 11.92 -7.66 -14.53
CA ILE A 279 13.09 -6.78 -14.63
C ILE A 279 13.76 -6.93 -16.00
N GLY A 280 13.82 -8.14 -16.55
CA GLY A 280 14.51 -8.43 -17.82
C GLY A 280 13.96 -7.64 -19.01
N ARG A 281 12.65 -7.35 -19.01
CA ARG A 281 11.96 -6.57 -20.05
C ARG A 281 12.45 -5.12 -20.17
N VAL A 282 12.99 -4.58 -19.08
CA VAL A 282 13.37 -3.15 -18.96
C VAL A 282 14.85 -2.95 -18.60
N SER A 283 15.61 -4.01 -18.60
CA SER A 283 17.04 -3.99 -18.26
C SER A 283 17.93 -4.11 -19.48
N LYS A 284 19.14 -3.53 -19.38
CA LYS A 284 20.21 -3.74 -20.36
C LYS A 284 20.51 -5.24 -20.50
N PRO A 285 20.82 -5.73 -21.71
CA PRO A 285 21.16 -7.13 -21.92
C PRO A 285 22.27 -7.61 -20.95
N LYS A 286 22.11 -8.81 -20.40
CA LYS A 286 23.05 -9.46 -19.47
C LYS A 286 23.23 -8.77 -18.11
N SER A 287 22.44 -7.74 -17.78
CA SER A 287 22.56 -7.02 -16.50
C SER A 287 21.72 -7.62 -15.36
N VAL A 288 20.75 -8.49 -15.69
CA VAL A 288 19.90 -9.12 -14.66
C VAL A 288 20.68 -10.14 -13.86
N ALA A 289 20.69 -9.97 -12.54
CA ALA A 289 21.41 -10.82 -11.61
C ALA A 289 20.58 -11.09 -10.35
N VAL A 290 20.66 -12.32 -9.86
CA VAL A 290 20.15 -12.70 -8.53
C VAL A 290 21.33 -12.71 -7.57
N LYS A 291 21.20 -11.98 -6.46
CA LYS A 291 22.19 -11.94 -5.38
C LYS A 291 21.53 -12.38 -4.09
N ASN A 292 22.34 -12.83 -3.13
CA ASN A 292 21.84 -13.26 -1.81
C ASN A 292 20.61 -14.16 -1.91
N ALA A 293 20.65 -15.15 -2.82
CA ALA A 293 19.52 -16.02 -3.07
C ALA A 293 19.12 -16.79 -1.82
N MET A 294 17.83 -16.81 -1.51
CA MET A 294 17.22 -17.57 -0.43
C MET A 294 17.81 -17.29 0.96
N ARG A 295 18.19 -16.03 1.24
CA ARG A 295 18.60 -15.63 2.59
C ARG A 295 17.39 -15.51 3.52
N ILE A 296 17.59 -15.81 4.79
CA ILE A 296 16.58 -15.55 5.82
C ILE A 296 16.67 -14.10 6.29
N VAL A 297 15.53 -13.41 6.26
CA VAL A 297 15.34 -12.10 6.88
C VAL A 297 14.42 -12.27 8.08
N ARG A 298 14.89 -11.81 9.23
CA ARG A 298 14.18 -11.86 10.50
C ARG A 298 13.54 -10.51 10.78
N TYR A 299 12.23 -10.54 11.00
CA TYR A 299 11.46 -9.43 11.54
C TYR A 299 11.14 -9.69 13.00
N GLU A 300 10.43 -8.82 13.65
CA GLU A 300 10.11 -8.93 15.07
C GLU A 300 9.35 -10.23 15.40
N SER A 301 8.33 -10.57 14.63
CA SER A 301 7.43 -11.70 14.90
C SER A 301 7.55 -12.88 13.93
N VAL A 302 8.22 -12.70 12.78
CA VAL A 302 8.32 -13.70 11.71
C VAL A 302 9.69 -13.67 11.05
N MET A 303 10.02 -14.74 10.32
CA MET A 303 11.15 -14.80 9.38
C MET A 303 10.64 -15.21 8.00
N HIS A 304 11.32 -14.73 6.96
CA HIS A 304 11.00 -15.01 5.56
C HIS A 304 12.23 -15.41 4.75
N ILE A 305 12.01 -16.17 3.68
CA ILE A 305 13.00 -16.38 2.62
C ILE A 305 12.95 -15.17 1.68
N VAL A 306 14.08 -14.53 1.46
CA VAL A 306 14.20 -13.34 0.58
C VAL A 306 15.36 -13.54 -0.39
N SER A 307 15.19 -13.09 -1.62
CA SER A 307 16.26 -13.00 -2.63
C SER A 307 16.32 -11.60 -3.20
N ASP A 308 17.51 -11.16 -3.59
CA ASP A 308 17.72 -9.86 -4.21
C ASP A 308 17.87 -10.02 -5.72
N VAL A 309 16.97 -9.42 -6.51
CA VAL A 309 17.03 -9.43 -7.97
C VAL A 309 17.32 -8.02 -8.47
N TYR A 310 18.36 -7.87 -9.28
CA TYR A 310 18.83 -6.59 -9.80
C TYR A 310 18.84 -6.58 -11.32
N GLY A 311 18.69 -5.38 -11.91
CA GLY A 311 18.94 -5.10 -13.32
C GLY A 311 19.45 -3.68 -13.51
N ALA A 312 20.22 -3.42 -14.56
CA ALA A 312 20.53 -2.06 -14.97
C ALA A 312 19.44 -1.60 -15.96
N LYS A 313 18.71 -0.55 -15.63
CA LYS A 313 17.64 0.01 -16.47
C LYS A 313 18.20 0.37 -17.86
N ALA A 314 17.48 0.04 -18.93
CA ALA A 314 17.82 0.45 -20.29
C ALA A 314 17.83 1.98 -20.42
N ASP A 315 18.70 2.54 -21.24
CA ASP A 315 18.95 3.99 -21.30
C ASP A 315 17.78 4.77 -21.92
N ASP A 316 17.01 4.13 -22.78
CA ASP A 316 15.84 4.67 -23.49
C ASP A 316 14.54 4.62 -22.66
N LEU A 317 14.56 3.96 -21.50
CA LEU A 317 13.41 3.82 -20.61
C LEU A 317 13.52 4.74 -19.39
N ASP A 318 12.36 5.15 -18.85
CA ASP A 318 12.28 5.91 -17.60
C ASP A 318 11.84 5.04 -16.41
N ALA A 319 11.70 5.66 -15.23
CA ALA A 319 11.28 4.97 -14.03
C ALA A 319 9.82 4.45 -14.11
N PHE A 320 8.95 5.14 -14.84
CA PHE A 320 7.58 4.69 -15.06
C PHE A 320 7.52 3.42 -15.89
N ASP A 321 8.37 3.30 -16.92
CA ASP A 321 8.45 2.09 -17.73
C ASP A 321 8.95 0.90 -16.92
N ALA A 322 9.95 1.14 -16.05
CA ALA A 322 10.50 0.10 -15.19
C ALA A 322 9.48 -0.36 -14.13
N VAL A 323 8.79 0.57 -13.46
CA VAL A 323 7.69 0.22 -12.54
C VAL A 323 6.59 -0.53 -13.29
N GLY A 324 6.15 -0.07 -14.45
CA GLY A 324 5.09 -0.68 -15.23
C GLY A 324 5.38 -2.12 -15.67
N SER A 325 6.65 -2.46 -15.95
CA SER A 325 7.04 -3.82 -16.30
C SER A 325 6.91 -4.81 -15.13
N ILE A 326 7.13 -4.32 -13.90
CA ILE A 326 7.11 -5.14 -12.68
C ILE A 326 5.70 -5.19 -12.08
N PHE A 327 4.93 -4.13 -12.26
CA PHE A 327 3.60 -3.91 -11.69
C PHE A 327 2.51 -4.80 -12.33
N PRO A 328 1.50 -5.25 -11.52
CA PRO A 328 1.56 -5.33 -10.08
C PRO A 328 2.51 -6.44 -9.63
N ALA A 329 2.88 -6.42 -8.35
CA ALA A 329 3.78 -7.44 -7.79
C ALA A 329 3.21 -8.86 -7.97
N GLY A 330 4.09 -9.83 -8.24
CA GLY A 330 3.69 -11.23 -8.43
C GLY A 330 3.03 -11.83 -7.21
N THR A 331 3.43 -11.40 -6.02
CA THR A 331 2.85 -11.79 -4.72
C THR A 331 1.41 -11.32 -4.52
N LEU A 332 0.92 -10.43 -5.38
CA LEU A 332 -0.47 -9.94 -5.39
C LEU A 332 -1.25 -10.33 -6.66
N SER A 333 -0.60 -10.98 -7.63
CA SER A 333 -1.24 -11.41 -8.89
C SER A 333 -1.15 -12.92 -9.07
N GLY A 334 0.01 -13.42 -9.41
CA GLY A 334 0.27 -14.85 -9.68
C GLY A 334 1.17 -15.06 -10.87
N THR A 335 1.29 -16.30 -11.31
CA THR A 335 2.22 -16.71 -12.37
C THR A 335 1.57 -17.75 -13.30
N PRO A 336 1.54 -17.52 -14.63
CA PRO A 336 1.95 -16.31 -15.38
C PRO A 336 1.08 -15.10 -15.03
N LYS A 337 1.67 -13.90 -14.90
CA LYS A 337 1.07 -12.69 -14.34
C LYS A 337 -0.26 -12.30 -15.02
N ILE A 338 -0.25 -12.14 -16.34
CA ILE A 338 -1.42 -11.68 -17.10
C ILE A 338 -2.58 -12.66 -16.96
N ARG A 339 -2.31 -13.96 -17.13
CA ARG A 339 -3.34 -15.00 -16.97
C ARG A 339 -3.91 -15.05 -15.56
N ALA A 340 -3.08 -14.92 -14.54
CA ALA A 340 -3.52 -14.84 -13.16
C ALA A 340 -4.44 -13.62 -12.93
N MET A 341 -4.11 -12.47 -13.53
CA MET A 341 -4.95 -11.26 -13.43
C MET A 341 -6.29 -11.40 -14.14
N GLU A 342 -6.34 -12.10 -15.28
CA GLU A 342 -7.60 -12.42 -15.95
C GLU A 342 -8.50 -13.29 -15.05
N ILE A 343 -7.94 -14.30 -14.41
CA ILE A 343 -8.65 -15.19 -13.47
C ILE A 343 -9.12 -14.39 -12.24
N ILE A 344 -8.30 -13.50 -11.71
CA ILE A 344 -8.67 -12.61 -10.60
C ILE A 344 -9.87 -11.76 -10.99
N ALA A 345 -9.85 -11.14 -12.18
CA ALA A 345 -10.94 -10.30 -12.67
C ALA A 345 -12.25 -11.11 -12.86
N GLU A 346 -12.17 -12.39 -13.18
CA GLU A 346 -13.32 -13.28 -13.29
C GLU A 346 -13.88 -13.71 -11.93
N LEU A 347 -13.00 -13.98 -10.95
CA LEU A 347 -13.37 -14.66 -9.71
C LEU A 347 -13.71 -13.71 -8.56
N GLU A 348 -12.99 -12.58 -8.42
CA GLU A 348 -13.24 -11.62 -7.37
C GLU A 348 -14.51 -10.79 -7.66
N SER A 349 -15.32 -10.55 -6.64
CA SER A 349 -16.60 -9.81 -6.78
C SER A 349 -16.39 -8.33 -7.05
N TYR A 350 -15.29 -7.75 -6.58
CA TYR A 350 -15.05 -6.29 -6.61
C TYR A 350 -13.66 -5.96 -7.12
N ARG A 351 -13.53 -4.74 -7.68
CA ARG A 351 -12.24 -4.15 -8.02
C ARG A 351 -11.40 -3.99 -6.77
N ARG A 352 -10.11 -4.25 -6.90
CA ARG A 352 -9.14 -4.04 -5.83
C ARG A 352 -8.85 -2.56 -5.57
N ASN A 353 -9.08 -1.69 -6.56
CA ASN A 353 -8.78 -0.26 -6.52
C ASN A 353 -7.33 -0.01 -6.08
N ALA A 354 -7.13 0.56 -4.88
CA ALA A 354 -5.80 0.81 -4.32
C ALA A 354 -5.09 -0.46 -3.83
N TYR A 355 -5.82 -1.47 -3.32
CA TYR A 355 -5.25 -2.70 -2.78
C TYR A 355 -4.47 -3.49 -3.83
N GLY A 356 -3.27 -3.94 -3.46
CA GLY A 356 -2.37 -4.68 -4.37
C GLY A 356 -1.75 -3.82 -5.47
N GLY A 357 -2.06 -2.53 -5.49
CA GLY A 357 -1.37 -1.52 -6.25
C GLY A 357 -0.03 -1.14 -5.63
N GLY A 358 0.54 -0.03 -6.08
CA GLY A 358 1.78 0.55 -5.55
C GLY A 358 1.55 1.88 -4.86
N ILE A 359 2.29 2.14 -3.78
CA ILE A 359 2.36 3.46 -3.14
C ILE A 359 3.82 3.86 -2.95
N GLY A 360 4.16 5.08 -3.33
CA GLY A 360 5.55 5.53 -3.19
C GLY A 360 5.88 6.72 -4.07
N PHE A 361 7.16 6.85 -4.37
CA PHE A 361 7.72 7.98 -5.07
C PHE A 361 8.17 7.65 -6.49
N PHE A 362 7.91 8.59 -7.40
CA PHE A 362 8.74 8.84 -8.58
C PHE A 362 9.52 10.12 -8.31
N HIS A 363 10.81 10.01 -8.01
CA HIS A 363 11.68 11.14 -7.71
C HIS A 363 12.10 11.89 -8.98
N PHE A 364 12.16 13.23 -8.91
CA PHE A 364 12.49 14.07 -10.07
C PHE A 364 13.93 13.89 -10.60
N ASN A 365 14.79 13.20 -9.86
CA ASN A 365 16.12 12.77 -10.32
C ASN A 365 16.10 11.50 -11.19
N GLY A 366 14.94 10.87 -11.37
CA GLY A 366 14.76 9.64 -12.16
C GLY A 366 14.77 8.35 -11.33
N ASP A 367 14.95 8.43 -10.02
CA ASP A 367 14.80 7.31 -9.10
C ASP A 367 13.30 7.04 -8.81
N ALA A 368 12.99 5.86 -8.29
CA ALA A 368 11.66 5.52 -7.81
C ALA A 368 11.73 4.52 -6.65
N GLN A 369 10.80 4.62 -5.72
CA GLN A 369 10.58 3.63 -4.68
C GLN A 369 9.08 3.41 -4.54
N MET A 370 8.63 2.18 -4.80
CA MET A 370 7.21 1.81 -4.80
C MET A 370 7.00 0.61 -3.90
N ALA A 371 6.28 0.80 -2.79
CA ALA A 371 5.83 -0.29 -1.93
C ALA A 371 4.51 -0.86 -2.44
N ILE A 372 4.22 -2.13 -2.13
CA ILE A 372 2.92 -2.74 -2.42
C ILE A 372 1.90 -2.15 -1.45
N LEU A 373 0.72 -1.75 -1.95
CA LEU A 373 -0.33 -1.22 -1.10
C LEU A 373 -1.11 -2.38 -0.45
N ILE A 374 -0.57 -2.88 0.66
CA ILE A 374 -1.11 -3.93 1.54
C ILE A 374 -0.98 -3.52 3.00
N ARG A 375 -1.61 -4.24 3.92
CA ARG A 375 -1.62 -3.90 5.36
C ARG A 375 -2.08 -2.47 5.60
N SER A 376 -3.12 -2.07 4.88
CA SER A 376 -3.59 -0.69 4.78
C SER A 376 -5.09 -0.62 4.98
N ALA A 377 -5.56 0.54 5.40
CA ALA A 377 -6.97 0.90 5.45
C ALA A 377 -7.22 2.09 4.52
N ILE A 378 -8.32 2.03 3.77
CA ILE A 378 -8.82 3.12 2.94
C ILE A 378 -10.02 3.71 3.65
N PHE A 379 -9.88 4.93 4.15
CA PHE A 379 -10.94 5.70 4.81
C PHE A 379 -11.72 6.45 3.72
N ALA A 380 -12.67 5.78 3.07
CA ALA A 380 -13.43 6.39 1.99
C ALA A 380 -14.20 7.62 2.50
N ARG A 381 -14.12 8.73 1.76
CA ARG A 381 -14.86 9.93 2.11
C ARG A 381 -16.36 9.68 1.88
N LYS A 382 -17.17 10.09 2.84
CA LYS A 382 -18.62 10.20 2.60
C LYS A 382 -18.83 11.23 1.49
N PHE A 383 -19.58 10.85 0.48
CA PHE A 383 -19.98 11.70 -0.61
C PHE A 383 -20.72 12.92 -0.04
N ASP A 384 -20.11 14.10 -0.05
CA ASP A 384 -20.81 15.33 0.32
C ASP A 384 -21.40 15.93 -0.95
N ALA A 385 -22.72 15.79 -1.10
CA ALA A 385 -23.48 16.29 -2.25
C ALA A 385 -23.29 17.80 -2.54
N LYS A 386 -22.63 18.54 -1.64
CA LYS A 386 -22.28 19.95 -1.84
C LYS A 386 -21.00 20.16 -2.66
N PHE A 387 -20.14 19.14 -2.78
CA PHE A 387 -18.91 19.24 -3.57
C PHE A 387 -19.15 18.94 -5.07
N ASP A 388 -20.28 18.35 -5.41
CA ASP A 388 -20.62 17.85 -6.76
C ASP A 388 -21.48 18.81 -7.61
N ALA A 389 -21.56 20.08 -7.24
CA ALA A 389 -22.31 21.07 -8.02
C ALA A 389 -21.74 21.32 -9.45
N GLY A 390 -20.74 20.56 -9.87
CA GLY A 390 -20.10 20.67 -11.19
C GLY A 390 -19.92 19.37 -11.97
N ARG A 391 -20.24 18.18 -11.41
CA ARG A 391 -20.03 16.89 -12.11
C ARG A 391 -21.23 15.97 -11.95
N HIS A 392 -22.07 15.91 -12.96
CA HIS A 392 -23.17 14.95 -13.05
C HIS A 392 -22.62 13.59 -13.47
N ASN A 393 -22.61 12.60 -12.59
CA ASN A 393 -22.31 11.21 -12.92
C ASN A 393 -23.61 10.39 -12.80
N PRO A 394 -24.25 9.98 -13.91
CA PRO A 394 -25.56 9.32 -13.89
C PRO A 394 -25.57 7.88 -13.36
N HIS A 395 -24.42 7.31 -12.96
CA HIS A 395 -24.32 5.91 -12.53
C HIS A 395 -24.34 5.70 -11.01
N LEU A 396 -24.55 6.76 -10.18
CA LEU A 396 -24.49 6.68 -8.71
C LEU A 396 -25.84 6.76 -7.99
N ASP A 397 -26.95 6.78 -8.72
CA ASP A 397 -28.28 6.98 -8.12
C ASP A 397 -28.84 5.80 -7.31
N GLY A 398 -28.16 4.64 -7.26
CA GLY A 398 -28.62 3.44 -6.55
C GLY A 398 -28.12 3.27 -5.09
N ALA A 399 -27.15 4.07 -4.62
CA ALA A 399 -26.48 3.86 -3.33
C ALA A 399 -26.96 4.79 -2.19
N ASN A 400 -27.94 5.64 -2.40
CA ASN A 400 -28.22 6.82 -1.56
C ASN A 400 -29.16 6.62 -0.35
N GLU A 401 -29.93 5.54 -0.25
CA GLU A 401 -30.91 5.43 0.85
C GLU A 401 -30.33 5.05 2.22
N SER A 402 -29.23 4.28 2.25
CA SER A 402 -28.59 3.92 3.52
C SER A 402 -27.79 5.08 4.14
N ASN A 403 -27.24 5.98 3.31
CA ASN A 403 -26.45 7.14 3.73
C ASN A 403 -27.33 8.29 4.28
N LEU A 404 -28.58 8.42 3.85
CA LEU A 404 -29.51 9.42 4.36
C LEU A 404 -29.97 9.12 5.81
N LYS A 405 -30.16 7.83 6.15
CA LYS A 405 -30.56 7.42 7.50
C LYS A 405 -29.49 7.59 8.58
N SER A 406 -28.19 7.60 8.20
CA SER A 406 -27.07 7.85 9.15
C SER A 406 -26.88 9.35 9.44
N ARG A 407 -27.27 10.25 8.53
CA ARG A 407 -27.24 11.72 8.72
C ARG A 407 -28.21 12.21 9.80
N GLU A 408 -29.32 11.51 10.00
CA GLU A 408 -30.32 11.88 11.01
C GLU A 408 -29.87 11.60 12.46
N ARG A 409 -28.78 10.82 12.67
CA ARG A 409 -28.27 10.46 14.00
C ARG A 409 -27.01 11.24 14.45
N GLY A 410 -26.48 12.17 13.66
CA GLY A 410 -25.34 13.00 14.07
C GLY A 410 -24.00 12.25 14.23
N GLU A 411 -23.89 10.99 13.82
CA GLU A 411 -22.67 10.18 13.94
C GLU A 411 -21.84 10.28 12.65
N ASN A 412 -20.61 10.81 12.77
CA ASN A 412 -19.66 10.98 11.64
C ASN A 412 -18.83 9.72 11.41
N PHE A 413 -19.45 8.58 11.04
CA PHE A 413 -18.72 7.38 10.67
C PHE A 413 -18.20 7.45 9.22
N ALA A 414 -16.92 7.14 9.03
CA ALA A 414 -16.34 6.85 7.72
C ALA A 414 -16.55 5.36 7.37
N GLU A 415 -16.77 5.05 6.10
CA GLU A 415 -16.63 3.69 5.59
C GLU A 415 -15.15 3.41 5.36
N ILE A 416 -14.68 2.28 5.85
CA ILE A 416 -13.27 1.90 5.81
C ILE A 416 -13.16 0.53 5.18
N PHE A 417 -12.24 0.42 4.22
CA PHE A 417 -11.99 -0.80 3.47
C PHE A 417 -10.62 -1.37 3.83
N VAL A 418 -10.60 -2.65 4.19
CA VAL A 418 -9.41 -3.43 4.52
C VAL A 418 -9.43 -4.70 3.67
N GLN A 419 -8.39 -4.91 2.86
CA GLN A 419 -8.33 -6.06 1.95
C GLN A 419 -7.08 -6.89 2.21
N ALA A 420 -7.21 -8.21 2.06
CA ALA A 420 -6.10 -9.14 2.10
C ALA A 420 -6.37 -10.32 1.18
N GLY A 421 -5.29 -10.97 0.71
CA GLY A 421 -5.35 -12.11 -0.17
C GLY A 421 -4.37 -13.22 0.21
N ALA A 422 -4.62 -14.39 -0.36
CA ALA A 422 -3.77 -15.57 -0.24
C ALA A 422 -3.46 -16.16 -1.61
N GLY A 423 -2.27 -16.74 -1.76
CA GLY A 423 -1.84 -17.43 -2.96
C GLY A 423 -2.44 -18.82 -3.04
N ILE A 424 -3.21 -19.10 -4.07
CA ILE A 424 -3.79 -20.40 -4.34
C ILE A 424 -2.86 -21.17 -5.29
N VAL A 425 -2.39 -22.32 -4.85
CA VAL A 425 -1.62 -23.30 -5.60
C VAL A 425 -2.39 -24.65 -5.64
N ILE A 426 -1.90 -25.60 -6.42
CA ILE A 426 -2.61 -26.87 -6.64
C ILE A 426 -2.94 -27.62 -5.34
N ASP A 427 -2.03 -27.56 -4.35
CA ASP A 427 -2.16 -28.23 -3.06
C ASP A 427 -2.80 -27.35 -1.97
N SER A 428 -3.24 -26.14 -2.30
CA SER A 428 -3.91 -25.25 -1.34
C SER A 428 -5.19 -25.86 -0.81
N VAL A 429 -5.40 -25.71 0.50
CA VAL A 429 -6.64 -26.04 1.19
C VAL A 429 -7.38 -24.72 1.44
N PRO A 430 -8.54 -24.47 0.79
CA PRO A 430 -9.22 -23.16 0.82
C PRO A 430 -9.47 -22.62 2.22
N GLU A 431 -9.79 -23.48 3.19
CA GLU A 431 -10.01 -23.06 4.60
C GLU A 431 -8.74 -22.52 5.27
N TYR A 432 -7.56 -23.04 4.90
CA TYR A 432 -6.30 -22.54 5.43
C TYR A 432 -5.92 -21.21 4.79
N GLU A 433 -6.16 -21.07 3.49
CA GLU A 433 -5.93 -19.81 2.78
C GLU A 433 -6.88 -18.71 3.27
N TYR A 434 -8.14 -19.02 3.56
CA TYR A 434 -9.06 -18.06 4.19
C TYR A 434 -8.59 -17.62 5.59
N LYS A 435 -8.09 -18.56 6.40
CA LYS A 435 -7.48 -18.24 7.69
C LYS A 435 -6.26 -17.33 7.54
N GLU A 436 -5.47 -17.49 6.48
CA GLU A 436 -4.34 -16.62 6.17
C GLU A 436 -4.80 -15.19 5.85
N ILE A 437 -5.85 -15.03 5.02
CA ILE A 437 -6.49 -13.73 4.76
C ILE A 437 -6.91 -13.06 6.07
N CYS A 438 -7.60 -13.80 6.95
CA CYS A 438 -8.02 -13.29 8.25
C CYS A 438 -6.84 -12.84 9.11
N LYS A 439 -5.73 -13.61 9.16
CA LYS A 439 -4.51 -13.24 9.88
C LYS A 439 -3.87 -11.97 9.30
N LYS A 440 -3.79 -11.86 7.98
CA LYS A 440 -3.25 -10.68 7.31
C LYS A 440 -4.09 -9.43 7.61
N ARG A 441 -5.42 -9.53 7.60
CA ARG A 441 -6.33 -8.43 7.97
C ARG A 441 -6.27 -8.09 9.46
N ALA A 442 -6.07 -9.08 10.32
CA ALA A 442 -5.99 -8.86 11.77
C ALA A 442 -4.91 -7.83 12.16
N SER A 443 -3.81 -7.74 11.42
CA SER A 443 -2.78 -6.72 11.66
C SER A 443 -3.30 -5.28 11.56
N VAL A 444 -4.33 -5.05 10.75
CA VAL A 444 -5.01 -3.76 10.55
C VAL A 444 -6.24 -3.64 11.45
N LEU A 445 -7.09 -4.68 11.50
CA LEU A 445 -8.34 -4.67 12.26
C LEU A 445 -8.12 -4.58 13.77
N ASN A 446 -7.04 -5.18 14.30
CA ASN A 446 -6.68 -5.09 15.72
C ASN A 446 -6.41 -3.66 16.17
N VAL A 447 -6.06 -2.74 15.27
CA VAL A 447 -5.93 -1.32 15.60
C VAL A 447 -7.29 -0.75 16.02
N PHE A 448 -8.35 -1.06 15.29
CA PHE A 448 -9.72 -0.65 15.66
C PHE A 448 -10.15 -1.35 16.94
N ALA A 449 -9.98 -2.67 17.05
CA ALA A 449 -10.40 -3.44 18.21
C ALA A 449 -9.73 -2.99 19.52
N LYS A 450 -8.49 -2.51 19.46
CA LYS A 450 -7.74 -2.03 20.65
C LYS A 450 -8.02 -0.57 20.99
N ASN A 451 -8.34 0.27 20.00
CA ASN A 451 -8.42 1.73 20.14
C ASN A 451 -9.84 2.27 19.93
N ALA A 452 -10.81 1.42 19.61
CA ALA A 452 -12.20 1.80 19.41
C ALA A 452 -13.14 0.77 20.05
N ARG A 453 -14.34 1.21 20.44
CA ARG A 453 -15.40 0.34 20.95
C ARG A 453 -16.21 -0.24 19.79
N GLU A 454 -16.41 -1.54 19.80
CA GLU A 454 -17.34 -2.21 18.87
C GLU A 454 -18.80 -1.90 19.24
N ILE A 455 -19.64 -1.61 18.22
CA ILE A 455 -21.05 -1.24 18.38
C ILE A 455 -21.98 -2.11 17.52
#